data_b50a7fd6b04a7add9d016d0c502543c4
#
_entry.id   b50a7fd6b04a7add9d016d0c502543c4
#
_cell.length_a   1.000
_cell.length_b   1.000
_cell.length_c   1.000
_cell.angle_alpha   90.00
_cell.angle_beta   90.00
_cell.angle_gamma   90.00
#
_symmetry.space_group_name_H-M   'P 1'
#
loop_
_entity.id
_entity.type
_entity.pdbx_description
1 polymer ?
#
loop_
_entity_poly.entity_id
_entity_poly.type
_entity_poly.pdbx_seq_one_letter_code
_entity_poly.pdbx_strand_id
1 'polypeptide(L)'
;MAEFDFAEEINSEYLEEEYLTDAMTGGQDKRRQLYYQLIQSMKKAESVDIIVSFLMEAGVKMILQELENTLKRGARIRILTGNYLGITQPSALYLIKRKLGDRVDLRFYSEKGRSFHPKSYIFHYTDHSEMYIGSSNISRSALTTGIEWNYRFSSKKDPENYERFFQTFEDLFENHSIIIDDKELKRYSRNWHRPAVTKDLDKYDIADQETEDTKIKPLYEPRGAQIEALYALEDTRAEGAKKALIHAATGIGKTYLAAFDSKPYKRVLFVAHREEILRQAAVSFRNVRNSEDYGFFTGDEKSTDKSVIFASVATLGKSEYLNEQYFAPDYFEYVVIDEFHHAVNNQYRKIVDYFHPQFLLGLTATPERMDGKNIYEICDYNVPYEISLKDGINKGMLVPFHYYGIYDDTDYTKLHVVKGKYVEKELNETYIGNVRRYDLIYKY
;
A
#
# COMPACT_ATOMS: atom_id res chain seq x y z
N MET A 1 -9.36 -23.33 3.89
CA MET A 1 -8.18 -24.03 3.38
C MET A 1 -8.45 -24.32 1.92
N ALA A 2 -8.16 -23.38 1.10
CA ALA A 2 -7.76 -23.50 -0.30
C ALA A 2 -7.12 -22.13 -0.56
N GLU A 3 -5.82 -22.07 -0.60
CA GLU A 3 -5.06 -21.06 -1.28
C GLU A 3 -5.54 -21.14 -2.73
N PHE A 4 -6.44 -20.25 -3.12
CA PHE A 4 -6.70 -20.03 -4.53
C PHE A 4 -5.48 -19.33 -5.10
N ASP A 5 -4.59 -20.15 -5.60
CA ASP A 5 -3.43 -19.76 -6.35
C ASP A 5 -3.95 -19.21 -7.68
N PHE A 6 -3.83 -17.90 -7.90
CA PHE A 6 -4.15 -17.23 -9.17
C PHE A 6 -3.30 -17.79 -10.32
N ALA A 7 -2.25 -18.55 -10.00
CA ALA A 7 -1.41 -19.27 -10.95
C ALA A 7 -2.05 -20.60 -11.42
N GLU A 8 -3.00 -21.18 -10.67
CA GLU A 8 -3.61 -22.48 -11.07
C GLU A 8 -4.76 -22.34 -12.06
N GLU A 9 -5.40 -21.18 -12.21
CA GLU A 9 -6.41 -20.96 -13.27
C GLU A 9 -5.84 -20.41 -14.59
N ILE A 10 -4.57 -20.07 -14.65
CA ILE A 10 -3.86 -20.02 -15.94
C ILE A 10 -3.49 -21.47 -16.24
N ASN A 11 -4.51 -22.18 -16.69
CA ASN A 11 -4.46 -23.59 -17.09
C ASN A 11 -3.13 -23.88 -17.77
N SER A 12 -2.41 -24.88 -17.29
CA SER A 12 -1.16 -25.41 -17.86
C SER A 12 -1.24 -25.73 -19.37
N GLU A 13 -2.42 -25.78 -19.95
CA GLU A 13 -2.70 -25.98 -21.38
C GLU A 13 -2.30 -24.82 -22.29
N TYR A 14 -2.07 -23.59 -21.78
CA TYR A 14 -1.66 -22.43 -22.60
C TYR A 14 -0.17 -22.14 -22.57
N LEU A 15 0.64 -23.04 -22.04
CA LEU A 15 2.06 -22.80 -21.77
C LEU A 15 3.00 -23.74 -22.56
N GLU A 16 2.52 -24.33 -23.65
CA GLU A 16 3.36 -25.14 -24.54
C GLU A 16 4.37 -24.26 -25.30
N GLU A 17 5.56 -24.81 -25.56
CA GLU A 17 6.66 -24.15 -26.35
C GLU A 17 6.19 -23.59 -27.69
N GLU A 18 5.06 -24.10 -28.20
CA GLU A 18 4.40 -23.72 -29.45
C GLU A 18 3.96 -22.22 -29.50
N TYR A 19 3.85 -21.53 -28.33
CA TYR A 19 3.44 -20.12 -28.26
C TYR A 19 4.59 -19.13 -28.10
N LEU A 20 5.84 -19.59 -28.04
CA LEU A 20 6.97 -18.66 -27.96
C LEU A 20 7.16 -17.94 -29.30
N THR A 21 7.24 -16.61 -29.24
CA THR A 21 7.50 -15.75 -30.39
C THR A 21 8.71 -14.87 -30.12
N ASP A 22 9.44 -14.53 -31.18
CA ASP A 22 10.57 -13.61 -31.09
C ASP A 22 10.11 -12.14 -31.19
N ALA A 23 8.91 -11.87 -31.72
CA ALA A 23 8.36 -10.53 -31.87
C ALA A 23 7.04 -10.37 -31.08
N MET A 24 7.01 -9.47 -30.10
CA MET A 24 5.85 -9.14 -29.32
C MET A 24 5.36 -7.73 -29.67
N THR A 25 4.09 -7.60 -30.01
CA THR A 25 3.49 -6.33 -30.46
C THR A 25 2.35 -5.85 -29.59
N GLY A 26 2.10 -6.53 -28.46
CA GLY A 26 0.98 -6.22 -27.57
C GLY A 26 -0.39 -6.56 -28.14
N GLY A 27 -1.43 -6.01 -27.56
CA GLY A 27 -2.83 -6.22 -27.98
C GLY A 27 -3.49 -7.41 -27.29
N GLN A 28 -4.67 -7.83 -27.78
CA GLN A 28 -5.53 -8.83 -27.12
C GLN A 28 -5.02 -10.27 -27.23
N ASP A 29 -4.17 -10.56 -28.22
CA ASP A 29 -3.57 -11.89 -28.36
C ASP A 29 -2.47 -12.09 -27.33
N LYS A 30 -2.70 -12.95 -26.33
CA LYS A 30 -1.78 -13.26 -25.24
C LYS A 30 -0.38 -13.66 -25.72
N ARG A 31 -0.27 -14.34 -26.85
CA ARG A 31 1.02 -14.74 -27.44
C ARG A 31 1.89 -13.54 -27.83
N ARG A 32 1.28 -12.39 -28.14
CA ARG A 32 1.97 -11.14 -28.49
C ARG A 32 2.26 -10.24 -27.30
N GLN A 33 1.77 -10.61 -26.11
CA GLN A 33 1.98 -9.86 -24.89
C GLN A 33 3.33 -10.24 -24.28
N LEU A 34 4.12 -9.26 -23.88
CA LEU A 34 5.42 -9.48 -23.26
C LEU A 34 5.30 -10.27 -21.95
N TYR A 35 4.24 -10.02 -21.18
CA TYR A 35 3.98 -10.68 -19.90
C TYR A 35 4.14 -12.20 -19.97
N TYR A 36 3.42 -12.86 -20.89
CA TYR A 36 3.45 -14.32 -21.01
C TYR A 36 4.82 -14.86 -21.38
N GLN A 37 5.54 -14.14 -22.24
CA GLN A 37 6.90 -14.51 -22.65
C GLN A 37 7.87 -14.42 -21.46
N LEU A 38 7.79 -13.34 -20.67
CA LEU A 38 8.62 -13.15 -19.48
C LEU A 38 8.37 -14.23 -18.42
N ILE A 39 7.09 -14.58 -18.15
CA ILE A 39 6.73 -15.64 -17.20
C ILE A 39 7.33 -16.99 -17.65
N GLN A 40 7.29 -17.32 -18.94
CA GLN A 40 7.90 -18.55 -19.46
C GLN A 40 9.41 -18.58 -19.25
N SER A 41 10.08 -17.48 -19.57
CA SER A 41 11.54 -17.38 -19.39
C SER A 41 11.92 -17.43 -17.91
N MET A 42 11.19 -16.74 -17.03
CA MET A 42 11.42 -16.77 -15.58
C MET A 42 11.32 -18.19 -15.00
N LYS A 43 10.37 -19.01 -15.46
CA LYS A 43 10.18 -20.38 -14.95
C LYS A 43 11.39 -21.29 -15.16
N LYS A 44 12.22 -21.00 -16.16
CA LYS A 44 13.36 -21.84 -16.55
C LYS A 44 14.72 -21.22 -16.22
N ALA A 45 14.79 -19.91 -15.97
CA ALA A 45 16.03 -19.17 -15.80
C ALA A 45 16.76 -19.51 -14.47
N GLU A 46 18.09 -19.59 -14.54
CA GLU A 46 19.01 -19.72 -13.40
C GLU A 46 19.39 -18.33 -12.83
N SER A 47 19.34 -17.29 -13.65
CA SER A 47 19.39 -15.90 -13.18
C SER A 47 18.63 -14.96 -14.13
N VAL A 48 18.20 -13.83 -13.58
CA VAL A 48 17.37 -12.83 -14.26
C VAL A 48 17.96 -11.45 -14.03
N ASP A 49 18.20 -10.71 -15.11
CA ASP A 49 18.61 -9.32 -15.08
C ASP A 49 17.57 -8.46 -15.78
N ILE A 50 17.12 -7.41 -15.12
CA ILE A 50 16.09 -6.50 -15.62
C ILE A 50 16.65 -5.08 -15.62
N ILE A 51 16.56 -4.40 -16.75
CA ILE A 51 16.88 -2.98 -16.87
C ILE A 51 15.69 -2.26 -17.50
N VAL A 52 15.06 -1.37 -16.74
CA VAL A 52 13.87 -0.62 -17.18
C VAL A 52 13.93 0.83 -16.72
N SER A 53 13.36 1.73 -17.51
CA SER A 53 13.38 3.15 -17.19
C SER A 53 12.58 3.48 -15.92
N PHE A 54 11.49 2.75 -15.69
CA PHE A 54 10.63 2.93 -14.51
C PHE A 54 9.85 1.65 -14.17
N LEU A 55 9.38 1.64 -12.91
CA LEU A 55 8.55 0.58 -12.33
C LEU A 55 7.23 1.19 -11.85
N MET A 56 6.11 0.61 -12.27
CA MET A 56 4.78 0.92 -11.75
C MET A 56 4.25 -0.21 -10.88
N GLU A 57 3.49 0.15 -9.85
CA GLU A 57 2.92 -0.79 -8.88
C GLU A 57 2.13 -1.91 -9.58
N ALA A 58 1.26 -1.55 -10.52
CA ALA A 58 0.41 -2.49 -11.24
C ALA A 58 1.24 -3.52 -12.04
N GLY A 59 2.31 -3.09 -12.72
CA GLY A 59 3.19 -3.97 -13.46
C GLY A 59 4.02 -4.89 -12.55
N VAL A 60 4.53 -4.36 -11.44
CA VAL A 60 5.27 -5.18 -10.45
C VAL A 60 4.38 -6.25 -9.85
N LYS A 61 3.13 -5.95 -9.48
CA LYS A 61 2.18 -6.94 -8.96
C LYS A 61 1.98 -8.12 -9.89
N MET A 62 1.98 -7.91 -11.20
CA MET A 62 1.80 -8.98 -12.18
C MET A 62 2.93 -10.00 -12.17
N ILE A 63 4.18 -9.55 -12.04
CA ILE A 63 5.36 -10.43 -12.16
C ILE A 63 5.92 -10.88 -10.79
N LEU A 64 5.45 -10.29 -9.70
CA LEU A 64 6.04 -10.44 -8.37
C LEU A 64 6.04 -11.89 -7.88
N GLN A 65 4.94 -12.60 -8.11
CA GLN A 65 4.82 -14.01 -7.72
C GLN A 65 5.83 -14.89 -8.45
N GLU A 66 6.03 -14.67 -9.77
CA GLU A 66 6.99 -15.47 -10.52
C GLU A 66 8.44 -15.09 -10.20
N LEU A 67 8.73 -13.82 -9.90
CA LEU A 67 10.01 -13.42 -9.34
C LEU A 67 10.30 -14.14 -8.01
N GLU A 68 9.31 -14.23 -7.12
CA GLU A 68 9.43 -14.98 -5.87
C GLU A 68 9.68 -16.48 -6.12
N ASN A 69 8.96 -17.09 -7.05
CA ASN A 69 9.14 -18.49 -7.42
C ASN A 69 10.54 -18.72 -8.01
N THR A 70 11.02 -17.81 -8.83
CA THR A 70 12.36 -17.84 -9.42
C THR A 70 13.45 -17.81 -8.35
N LEU A 71 13.32 -16.94 -7.34
CA LEU A 71 14.22 -16.90 -6.18
C LEU A 71 14.15 -18.17 -5.32
N LYS A 72 12.96 -18.78 -5.15
CA LYS A 72 12.80 -20.03 -4.40
C LYS A 72 13.51 -21.21 -5.08
N ARG A 73 13.70 -21.17 -6.41
CA ARG A 73 14.52 -22.15 -7.15
C ARG A 73 16.03 -21.92 -7.04
N GLY A 74 16.46 -20.85 -6.35
CA GLY A 74 17.87 -20.49 -6.13
C GLY A 74 18.44 -19.54 -7.19
N ALA A 75 17.62 -19.03 -8.09
CA ALA A 75 18.05 -18.08 -9.11
C ALA A 75 18.41 -16.71 -8.49
N ARG A 76 19.39 -16.02 -9.10
CA ARG A 76 19.74 -14.65 -8.77
C ARG A 76 18.89 -13.67 -9.58
N ILE A 77 18.46 -12.60 -8.98
CA ILE A 77 17.72 -11.53 -9.66
C ILE A 77 18.39 -10.17 -9.39
N ARG A 78 18.68 -9.44 -10.46
CA ARG A 78 19.15 -8.05 -10.43
C ARG A 78 18.16 -7.16 -11.18
N ILE A 79 17.85 -6.00 -10.61
CA ILE A 79 16.95 -5.02 -11.22
C ILE A 79 17.60 -3.64 -11.19
N LEU A 80 17.85 -3.07 -12.35
CA LEU A 80 18.29 -1.69 -12.53
C LEU A 80 17.14 -0.86 -13.07
N THR A 81 16.75 0.16 -12.32
CA THR A 81 15.68 1.08 -12.74
C THR A 81 16.13 2.53 -12.62
N GLY A 82 15.40 3.43 -13.27
CA GLY A 82 15.63 4.85 -13.17
C GLY A 82 14.58 5.54 -12.30
N ASN A 83 14.93 6.74 -11.87
CA ASN A 83 13.98 7.70 -11.32
C ASN A 83 13.61 8.77 -12.37
N TYR A 84 13.75 8.44 -13.65
CA TYR A 84 13.52 9.34 -14.78
C TYR A 84 12.13 9.97 -14.70
N LEU A 85 12.09 11.29 -14.70
CA LEU A 85 10.86 12.09 -14.54
C LEU A 85 10.01 11.74 -13.29
N GLY A 86 10.56 11.02 -12.31
CA GLY A 86 9.84 10.59 -11.12
C GLY A 86 8.74 9.56 -11.38
N ILE A 87 8.76 8.82 -12.51
CA ILE A 87 7.69 7.88 -12.89
C ILE A 87 7.73 6.61 -12.03
N THR A 88 8.91 6.12 -11.64
CA THR A 88 9.01 4.96 -10.74
C THR A 88 8.22 5.21 -9.46
N GLN A 89 7.22 4.37 -9.20
CA GLN A 89 6.37 4.51 -8.02
C GLN A 89 7.08 3.94 -6.78
N PRO A 90 7.15 4.66 -5.66
CA PRO A 90 7.71 4.13 -4.41
C PRO A 90 7.06 2.82 -3.98
N SER A 91 5.74 2.70 -4.12
CA SER A 91 5.01 1.47 -3.79
C SER A 91 5.47 0.25 -4.59
N ALA A 92 5.91 0.42 -5.85
CA ALA A 92 6.50 -0.66 -6.65
C ALA A 92 7.80 -1.18 -6.04
N LEU A 93 8.67 -0.27 -5.59
CA LEU A 93 9.94 -0.62 -4.93
C LEU A 93 9.71 -1.30 -3.57
N TYR A 94 8.78 -0.76 -2.77
CA TYR A 94 8.38 -1.36 -1.49
C TYR A 94 7.78 -2.76 -1.66
N LEU A 95 7.00 -3.01 -2.72
CA LEU A 95 6.48 -4.35 -3.04
C LEU A 95 7.62 -5.34 -3.27
N ILE A 96 8.62 -4.96 -4.09
CA ILE A 96 9.79 -5.79 -4.36
C ILE A 96 10.55 -6.09 -3.06
N LYS A 97 10.90 -5.06 -2.29
CA LYS A 97 11.62 -5.22 -1.02
C LYS A 97 10.84 -6.07 -0.02
N ARG A 98 9.54 -5.81 0.14
CA ARG A 98 8.69 -6.53 1.09
C ARG A 98 8.57 -8.02 0.78
N LYS A 99 8.38 -8.38 -0.49
CA LYS A 99 8.17 -9.77 -0.91
C LYS A 99 9.47 -10.54 -1.13
N LEU A 100 10.45 -9.87 -1.70
CA LEU A 100 11.67 -10.54 -2.16
C LEU A 100 12.87 -10.30 -1.23
N GLY A 101 12.81 -9.25 -0.41
CA GLY A 101 13.86 -8.88 0.54
C GLY A 101 15.19 -8.55 -0.17
N ASP A 102 16.30 -8.79 0.53
CA ASP A 102 17.65 -8.57 0.00
C ASP A 102 18.15 -9.69 -0.93
N ARG A 103 17.26 -10.63 -1.28
CA ARG A 103 17.56 -11.65 -2.30
C ARG A 103 17.54 -11.10 -3.73
N VAL A 104 17.01 -9.88 -3.91
CA VAL A 104 17.05 -9.13 -5.17
C VAL A 104 18.01 -7.97 -5.02
N ASP A 105 19.00 -7.87 -5.91
CA ASP A 105 19.86 -6.70 -6.02
C ASP A 105 19.12 -5.62 -6.84
N LEU A 106 18.48 -4.71 -6.12
CA LEU A 106 17.65 -3.63 -6.67
C LEU A 106 18.41 -2.32 -6.61
N ARG A 107 18.61 -1.68 -7.77
CA ARG A 107 19.43 -0.47 -7.88
C ARG A 107 18.76 0.64 -8.70
N PHE A 108 19.09 1.89 -8.35
CA PHE A 108 18.82 3.06 -9.17
C PHE A 108 20.01 3.43 -10.03
N TYR A 109 19.76 3.72 -11.30
CA TYR A 109 20.73 4.43 -12.14
C TYR A 109 21.01 5.83 -11.53
N SER A 110 22.30 6.17 -11.35
CA SER A 110 22.70 7.32 -10.53
C SER A 110 23.46 8.41 -11.28
N GLU A 111 23.81 8.22 -12.56
CA GLU A 111 24.59 9.18 -13.33
C GLU A 111 23.74 10.44 -13.64
N LYS A 112 24.30 11.62 -13.35
CA LYS A 112 23.63 12.89 -13.61
C LYS A 112 23.87 13.39 -15.02
N GLY A 113 22.87 14.03 -15.61
CA GLY A 113 23.01 14.69 -16.92
C GLY A 113 22.89 13.75 -18.12
N ARG A 114 22.67 12.45 -17.91
CA ARG A 114 22.45 11.47 -18.96
C ARG A 114 21.07 10.84 -18.80
N SER A 115 20.26 10.84 -19.87
CA SER A 115 18.95 10.21 -19.85
C SER A 115 19.07 8.69 -19.73
N PHE A 116 18.22 8.09 -18.89
CA PHE A 116 18.16 6.65 -18.70
C PHE A 116 16.80 6.12 -19.19
N HIS A 117 16.80 5.45 -20.35
CA HIS A 117 15.54 4.99 -20.96
C HIS A 117 15.61 3.58 -21.57
N PRO A 118 16.47 2.65 -21.08
CA PRO A 118 16.51 1.29 -21.57
C PRO A 118 15.30 0.48 -21.08
N LYS A 119 14.96 -0.58 -21.83
CA LYS A 119 14.01 -1.61 -21.42
C LYS A 119 14.50 -2.93 -22.00
N SER A 120 15.04 -3.75 -21.12
CA SER A 120 15.50 -5.08 -21.47
C SER A 120 15.32 -6.05 -20.31
N TYR A 121 15.07 -7.30 -20.65
CA TYR A 121 14.91 -8.42 -19.73
C TYR A 121 15.82 -9.53 -20.21
N ILE A 122 16.74 -9.97 -19.35
CA ILE A 122 17.80 -10.93 -19.70
C ILE A 122 17.61 -12.16 -18.82
N PHE A 123 17.55 -13.30 -19.43
CA PHE A 123 17.38 -14.60 -18.77
C PHE A 123 18.57 -15.49 -19.09
N HIS A 124 19.22 -16.00 -18.06
CA HIS A 124 20.37 -16.87 -18.18
C HIS A 124 19.96 -18.30 -17.86
N TYR A 125 20.30 -19.21 -18.75
CA TYR A 125 20.09 -20.63 -18.62
C TYR A 125 21.43 -21.34 -18.57
N THR A 126 21.46 -22.64 -18.30
CA THR A 126 22.68 -23.44 -18.21
C THR A 126 23.57 -23.34 -19.46
N ASP A 127 22.99 -23.26 -20.66
CA ASP A 127 23.68 -23.41 -21.92
C ASP A 127 23.59 -22.21 -22.88
N HIS A 128 22.77 -21.20 -22.53
CA HIS A 128 22.60 -19.97 -23.32
C HIS A 128 21.93 -18.87 -22.44
N SER A 129 21.77 -17.72 -23.05
CA SER A 129 20.99 -16.65 -22.50
C SER A 129 20.02 -16.09 -23.55
N GLU A 130 18.89 -15.57 -23.08
CA GLU A 130 17.90 -14.85 -23.89
C GLU A 130 17.78 -13.41 -23.45
N MET A 131 17.55 -12.52 -24.39
CA MET A 131 17.34 -11.10 -24.11
C MET A 131 16.12 -10.60 -24.87
N TYR A 132 15.26 -9.91 -24.15
CA TYR A 132 14.14 -9.16 -24.68
C TYR A 132 14.48 -7.68 -24.64
N ILE A 133 14.41 -7.01 -25.80
CA ILE A 133 14.65 -5.57 -25.93
C ILE A 133 13.45 -4.94 -26.61
N GLY A 134 13.01 -3.78 -26.11
CA GLY A 134 11.90 -3.07 -26.74
C GLY A 134 11.47 -1.80 -26.04
N SER A 135 10.19 -1.52 -26.12
CA SER A 135 9.60 -0.29 -25.57
C SER A 135 8.95 -0.49 -24.19
N SER A 136 8.73 -1.73 -23.72
CA SER A 136 7.96 -2.06 -22.52
C SER A 136 8.72 -1.83 -21.23
N ASN A 137 8.24 -0.91 -20.40
CA ASN A 137 8.58 -0.82 -18.99
C ASN A 137 7.72 -1.80 -18.16
N ILE A 138 7.98 -1.88 -16.84
CA ILE A 138 7.14 -2.67 -15.94
C ILE A 138 5.93 -1.83 -15.52
N SER A 139 4.92 -1.78 -16.40
CA SER A 139 3.56 -1.31 -16.14
C SER A 139 2.58 -2.36 -16.66
N ARG A 140 1.34 -2.37 -16.16
CA ARG A 140 0.35 -3.38 -16.59
C ARG A 140 0.12 -3.30 -18.10
N SER A 141 -0.22 -2.11 -18.60
CA SER A 141 -0.51 -1.90 -20.01
C SER A 141 0.65 -2.28 -20.93
N ALA A 142 1.91 -1.91 -20.57
CA ALA A 142 3.09 -2.24 -21.38
C ALA A 142 3.41 -3.73 -21.39
N LEU A 143 3.08 -4.45 -20.34
CA LEU A 143 3.28 -5.91 -20.27
C LEU A 143 2.17 -6.70 -20.99
N THR A 144 0.97 -6.12 -21.17
CA THR A 144 -0.22 -6.82 -21.68
C THR A 144 -0.74 -6.21 -22.98
N THR A 145 -1.86 -5.47 -22.89
CA THR A 145 -2.68 -5.03 -24.04
C THR A 145 -2.15 -3.79 -24.75
N GLY A 146 -1.24 -3.05 -24.13
CA GLY A 146 -0.62 -1.87 -24.74
C GLY A 146 0.12 -2.22 -26.04
N ILE A 147 0.12 -1.26 -26.97
CA ILE A 147 0.87 -1.41 -28.22
C ILE A 147 2.33 -1.13 -27.92
N GLU A 148 3.08 -2.20 -27.74
CA GLU A 148 4.48 -2.16 -27.41
C GLU A 148 5.23 -3.12 -28.33
N TRP A 149 6.41 -2.74 -28.76
CA TRP A 149 7.24 -3.57 -29.62
C TRP A 149 8.44 -4.09 -28.83
N ASN A 150 8.52 -5.41 -28.74
CA ASN A 150 9.65 -6.09 -28.12
C ASN A 150 10.13 -7.20 -29.03
N TYR A 151 11.43 -7.44 -28.99
CA TYR A 151 12.08 -8.50 -29.77
C TYR A 151 12.94 -9.35 -28.84
N ARG A 152 12.83 -10.69 -29.00
CA ARG A 152 13.64 -11.69 -28.31
C ARG A 152 14.73 -12.23 -29.21
N PHE A 153 15.94 -12.30 -28.71
CA PHE A 153 17.06 -12.99 -29.34
C PHE A 153 17.89 -13.72 -28.28
N SER A 154 18.74 -14.63 -28.72
CA SER A 154 19.57 -15.42 -27.81
C SER A 154 21.06 -15.30 -28.12
N SER A 155 21.90 -15.54 -27.13
CA SER A 155 23.35 -15.57 -27.22
C SER A 155 23.87 -16.61 -28.20
N LYS A 156 23.07 -17.65 -28.51
CA LYS A 156 23.42 -18.66 -29.54
C LYS A 156 23.17 -18.18 -30.96
N LYS A 157 22.09 -17.41 -31.17
CA LYS A 157 21.70 -16.94 -32.51
C LYS A 157 22.44 -15.66 -32.92
N ASP A 158 22.66 -14.78 -31.95
CA ASP A 158 23.30 -13.47 -32.15
C ASP A 158 24.27 -13.15 -31.01
N PRO A 159 25.40 -13.83 -30.91
CA PRO A 159 26.33 -13.70 -29.79
C PRO A 159 26.97 -12.32 -29.67
N GLU A 160 27.27 -11.68 -30.81
CA GLU A 160 27.96 -10.37 -30.83
C GLU A 160 27.06 -9.26 -30.25
N ASN A 161 25.81 -9.18 -30.71
CA ASN A 161 24.88 -8.15 -30.21
C ASN A 161 24.45 -8.46 -28.78
N TYR A 162 24.25 -9.75 -28.43
CA TYR A 162 23.96 -10.14 -27.03
C TYR A 162 25.08 -9.64 -26.10
N GLU A 163 26.36 -9.96 -26.43
CA GLU A 163 27.49 -9.58 -25.59
C GLU A 163 27.63 -8.07 -25.45
N ARG A 164 27.43 -7.30 -26.51
CA ARG A 164 27.48 -5.83 -26.48
C ARG A 164 26.43 -5.24 -25.54
N PHE A 165 25.18 -5.72 -25.55
CA PHE A 165 24.12 -5.27 -24.69
C PHE A 165 24.38 -5.71 -23.24
N PHE A 166 24.80 -6.94 -23.03
CA PHE A 166 25.08 -7.50 -21.73
C PHE A 166 26.24 -6.78 -21.04
N GLN A 167 27.31 -6.52 -21.70
CA GLN A 167 28.45 -5.73 -21.18
C GLN A 167 27.99 -4.31 -20.79
N THR A 168 27.12 -3.70 -21.59
CA THR A 168 26.54 -2.40 -21.27
C THR A 168 25.68 -2.47 -19.99
N PHE A 169 24.89 -3.53 -19.84
CA PHE A 169 24.13 -3.75 -18.61
C PHE A 169 25.06 -3.90 -17.40
N GLU A 170 26.11 -4.72 -17.50
CA GLU A 170 27.10 -4.92 -16.43
C GLU A 170 27.75 -3.59 -16.01
N ASP A 171 28.19 -2.79 -16.98
CA ASP A 171 28.81 -1.49 -16.71
C ASP A 171 27.84 -0.53 -16.02
N LEU A 172 26.60 -0.42 -16.51
CA LEU A 172 25.58 0.43 -15.90
C LEU A 172 25.21 -0.04 -14.49
N PHE A 173 25.13 -1.36 -14.28
CA PHE A 173 24.76 -1.95 -13.01
C PHE A 173 25.86 -1.79 -11.95
N GLU A 174 27.11 -2.07 -12.30
CA GLU A 174 28.19 -2.07 -11.33
C GLU A 174 28.80 -0.67 -11.12
N ASN A 175 28.92 0.15 -12.18
CA ASN A 175 29.66 1.41 -12.13
C ASN A 175 28.79 2.66 -12.09
N HIS A 176 27.52 2.57 -12.52
CA HIS A 176 26.62 3.74 -12.70
C HIS A 176 25.32 3.62 -11.94
N SER A 177 25.28 2.82 -10.86
CA SER A 177 24.09 2.62 -10.06
C SER A 177 24.35 2.75 -8.56
N ILE A 178 23.28 2.91 -7.81
CA ILE A 178 23.26 2.88 -6.35
C ILE A 178 22.25 1.83 -5.86
N ILE A 179 22.61 1.13 -4.80
CA ILE A 179 21.73 0.16 -4.15
C ILE A 179 20.54 0.89 -3.54
N ILE A 180 19.33 0.37 -3.76
CA ILE A 180 18.11 0.83 -3.10
C ILE A 180 17.99 0.09 -1.77
N ASP A 181 18.72 0.56 -0.76
CA ASP A 181 18.53 0.15 0.62
C ASP A 181 17.31 0.85 1.25
N ASP A 182 16.98 0.52 2.50
CA ASP A 182 15.82 1.10 3.20
C ASP A 182 15.95 2.62 3.39
N LYS A 183 17.16 3.12 3.56
CA LYS A 183 17.44 4.55 3.70
C LYS A 183 17.18 5.29 2.39
N GLU A 184 17.67 4.75 1.28
CA GLU A 184 17.45 5.30 -0.06
C GLU A 184 15.97 5.23 -0.44
N LEU A 185 15.31 4.11 -0.17
CA LEU A 185 13.90 3.90 -0.42
C LEU A 185 13.02 4.90 0.37
N LYS A 186 13.28 5.07 1.67
CA LYS A 186 12.61 6.07 2.51
C LYS A 186 12.87 7.50 2.00
N ARG A 187 14.11 7.80 1.60
CA ARG A 187 14.47 9.10 1.01
C ARG A 187 13.72 9.36 -0.29
N TYR A 188 13.70 8.38 -1.18
CA TYR A 188 13.00 8.47 -2.46
C TYR A 188 11.50 8.69 -2.26
N SER A 189 10.85 7.86 -1.44
CA SER A 189 9.42 7.98 -1.17
C SER A 189 9.01 9.33 -0.57
N ARG A 190 9.79 9.88 0.37
CA ARG A 190 9.51 11.20 0.97
C ARG A 190 9.55 12.34 -0.04
N ASN A 191 10.46 12.28 -1.01
CA ASN A 191 10.65 13.31 -2.01
C ASN A 191 9.83 13.10 -3.28
N TRP A 192 9.19 11.95 -3.41
CA TRP A 192 8.45 11.61 -4.60
C TRP A 192 7.11 12.35 -4.68
N HIS A 193 6.88 12.97 -5.84
CA HIS A 193 5.63 13.59 -6.21
C HIS A 193 5.14 12.93 -7.49
N ARG A 194 3.85 12.67 -7.57
CA ARG A 194 3.26 12.02 -8.74
C ARG A 194 3.39 12.92 -9.98
N PRO A 195 4.13 12.51 -11.02
CA PRO A 195 4.24 13.29 -12.25
C PRO A 195 2.90 13.38 -12.98
N ALA A 196 2.66 14.47 -13.72
CA ALA A 196 1.42 14.64 -14.48
C ALA A 196 1.23 13.52 -15.51
N VAL A 197 2.32 13.08 -16.14
CA VAL A 197 2.32 12.01 -17.16
C VAL A 197 1.81 10.66 -16.62
N THR A 198 2.01 10.36 -15.33
CA THR A 198 1.53 9.08 -14.76
C THR A 198 0.02 9.00 -14.63
N LYS A 199 -0.69 10.12 -14.65
CA LYS A 199 -2.17 10.12 -14.62
C LYS A 199 -2.77 9.41 -15.82
N ASP A 200 -2.15 9.53 -16.97
CA ASP A 200 -2.63 8.88 -18.19
C ASP A 200 -2.21 7.42 -18.23
N LEU A 201 -0.99 7.10 -17.80
CA LEU A 201 -0.53 5.71 -17.67
C LEU A 201 -1.42 4.90 -16.72
N ASP A 202 -1.80 5.46 -15.55
CA ASP A 202 -2.67 4.79 -14.59
C ASP A 202 -4.09 4.55 -15.13
N LYS A 203 -4.60 5.42 -16.01
CA LYS A 203 -5.91 5.19 -16.67
C LYS A 203 -5.90 3.95 -17.55
N TYR A 204 -4.83 3.75 -18.30
CA TYR A 204 -4.67 2.54 -19.11
C TYR A 204 -4.54 1.29 -18.25
N ASP A 205 -3.77 1.34 -17.17
CA ASP A 205 -3.61 0.23 -16.24
C ASP A 205 -4.93 -0.15 -15.54
N ILE A 206 -5.78 0.84 -15.20
CA ILE A 206 -7.12 0.61 -14.62
C ILE A 206 -8.09 0.03 -15.65
N ALA A 207 -8.12 0.58 -16.87
CA ALA A 207 -9.01 0.09 -17.93
C ALA A 207 -8.73 -1.36 -18.31
N ASP A 208 -7.46 -1.77 -18.34
CA ASP A 208 -7.07 -3.16 -18.56
C ASP A 208 -7.55 -4.09 -17.43
N GLN A 209 -7.49 -3.63 -16.18
CA GLN A 209 -7.98 -4.39 -15.03
C GLN A 209 -9.50 -4.61 -15.07
N GLU A 210 -10.28 -3.58 -15.42
CA GLU A 210 -11.74 -3.67 -15.51
C GLU A 210 -12.22 -4.63 -16.60
N THR A 211 -11.47 -4.81 -17.67
CA THR A 211 -11.81 -5.75 -18.75
C THR A 211 -11.56 -7.22 -18.40
N GLU A 212 -10.62 -7.49 -17.49
CA GLU A 212 -10.33 -8.85 -17.01
C GLU A 212 -11.24 -9.28 -15.84
N ASP A 213 -11.65 -8.35 -14.96
CA ASP A 213 -12.34 -8.62 -13.69
C ASP A 213 -13.86 -8.89 -13.80
N THR A 214 -14.45 -9.00 -14.98
CA THR A 214 -15.92 -9.18 -15.14
C THR A 214 -16.48 -10.49 -14.58
N LYS A 215 -15.68 -11.39 -14.04
CA LYS A 215 -16.13 -12.72 -13.54
C LYS A 215 -15.65 -13.12 -12.15
N ILE A 216 -14.75 -12.39 -11.49
CA ILE A 216 -14.16 -12.81 -10.21
C ILE A 216 -14.37 -11.72 -9.17
N LYS A 217 -14.76 -12.08 -7.92
CA LYS A 217 -14.79 -11.12 -6.81
C LYS A 217 -13.43 -10.42 -6.70
N PRO A 218 -13.39 -9.09 -6.66
CA PRO A 218 -12.12 -8.38 -6.61
C PRO A 218 -11.33 -8.81 -5.38
N LEU A 219 -10.12 -9.30 -5.59
CA LEU A 219 -9.19 -9.58 -4.51
C LEU A 219 -8.75 -8.21 -3.93
N TYR A 220 -9.05 -7.99 -2.64
CA TYR A 220 -8.59 -6.78 -1.99
C TYR A 220 -7.10 -6.85 -1.71
N GLU A 221 -6.33 -5.98 -2.36
CA GLU A 221 -4.89 -5.86 -2.22
C GLU A 221 -4.48 -4.49 -1.68
N PRO A 222 -3.39 -4.40 -0.89
CA PRO A 222 -2.85 -3.12 -0.48
C PRO A 222 -2.33 -2.33 -1.69
N ARG A 223 -2.43 -0.99 -1.62
CA ARG A 223 -2.00 -0.08 -2.69
C ARG A 223 -1.38 1.20 -2.14
N GLY A 224 -0.46 1.79 -2.92
CA GLY A 224 0.15 3.09 -2.59
C GLY A 224 0.70 3.15 -1.17
N ALA A 225 0.23 4.13 -0.39
CA ALA A 225 0.63 4.33 1.01
C ALA A 225 0.42 3.11 1.92
N GLN A 226 -0.56 2.25 1.63
CA GLN A 226 -0.78 1.03 2.42
C GLN A 226 0.39 0.07 2.29
N ILE A 227 0.98 -0.07 1.09
CA ILE A 227 2.15 -0.91 0.85
C ILE A 227 3.35 -0.38 1.63
N GLU A 228 3.59 0.94 1.54
CA GLU A 228 4.68 1.61 2.27
C GLU A 228 4.52 1.44 3.79
N ALA A 229 3.31 1.65 4.31
CA ALA A 229 3.01 1.53 5.74
C ALA A 229 3.11 0.08 6.25
N LEU A 230 2.66 -0.91 5.46
CA LEU A 230 2.78 -2.34 5.81
C LEU A 230 4.24 -2.76 5.89
N TYR A 231 5.07 -2.32 4.94
CA TYR A 231 6.52 -2.57 5.00
C TYR A 231 7.13 -1.99 6.27
N ALA A 232 6.82 -0.73 6.58
CA ALA A 232 7.34 -0.06 7.78
C ALA A 232 6.87 -0.71 9.08
N LEU A 233 5.64 -1.23 9.15
CA LEU A 233 5.12 -1.98 10.29
C LEU A 233 5.82 -3.32 10.47
N GLU A 234 6.10 -4.04 9.38
CA GLU A 234 6.85 -5.31 9.41
C GLU A 234 8.28 -5.10 9.89
N ASP A 235 8.96 -4.07 9.39
CA ASP A 235 10.31 -3.65 9.80
C ASP A 235 10.35 -3.30 11.31
N THR A 236 9.40 -2.48 11.77
CA THR A 236 9.26 -2.09 13.17
C THR A 236 9.05 -3.30 14.10
N ARG A 237 8.25 -4.29 13.68
CA ARG A 237 8.07 -5.55 14.42
C ARG A 237 9.33 -6.42 14.43
N ALA A 238 10.06 -6.46 13.32
CA ALA A 238 11.34 -7.18 13.23
C ALA A 238 12.39 -6.60 14.18
N GLU A 239 12.35 -5.28 14.44
CA GLU A 239 13.16 -4.61 15.46
C GLU A 239 12.70 -4.88 16.91
N GLY A 240 11.61 -5.63 17.10
CA GLY A 240 11.09 -6.05 18.40
C GLY A 240 10.03 -5.14 19.01
N ALA A 241 9.53 -4.12 18.28
CA ALA A 241 8.47 -3.26 18.78
C ALA A 241 7.13 -4.02 18.89
N LYS A 242 6.42 -3.77 19.98
CA LYS A 242 5.10 -4.33 20.26
C LYS A 242 3.95 -3.35 20.04
N LYS A 243 4.29 -2.10 19.74
CA LYS A 243 3.32 -1.02 19.53
C LYS A 243 3.82 -0.11 18.42
N ALA A 244 2.89 0.43 17.64
CA ALA A 244 3.19 1.46 16.64
C ALA A 244 2.01 2.39 16.43
N LEU A 245 2.29 3.60 15.97
CA LEU A 245 1.32 4.60 15.55
C LEU A 245 1.49 4.87 14.05
N ILE A 246 0.42 4.71 13.30
CA ILE A 246 0.34 5.21 11.92
C ILE A 246 -0.34 6.58 11.92
N HIS A 247 0.40 7.57 11.48
CA HIS A 247 -0.12 8.91 11.22
C HIS A 247 -0.40 9.06 9.73
N ALA A 248 -1.68 9.02 9.35
CA ALA A 248 -2.06 9.14 7.95
C ALA A 248 -3.36 9.94 7.78
N ALA A 249 -3.36 10.85 6.81
CA ALA A 249 -4.51 11.69 6.51
C ALA A 249 -5.78 10.87 6.25
N THR A 250 -6.94 11.50 6.49
CA THR A 250 -8.23 10.88 6.16
C THR A 250 -8.32 10.59 4.66
N GLY A 251 -8.88 9.45 4.29
CA GLY A 251 -9.00 9.03 2.89
C GLY A 251 -7.85 8.14 2.38
N ILE A 252 -6.73 8.03 3.10
CA ILE A 252 -5.59 7.14 2.73
C ILE A 252 -5.94 5.65 2.86
N GLY A 253 -7.01 5.31 3.59
CA GLY A 253 -7.43 3.93 3.79
C GLY A 253 -6.80 3.24 5.00
N LYS A 254 -6.68 3.97 6.13
CA LYS A 254 -6.15 3.45 7.40
C LYS A 254 -6.82 2.17 7.87
N THR A 255 -8.15 2.09 7.76
CA THR A 255 -8.93 0.91 8.18
C THR A 255 -8.59 -0.33 7.35
N TYR A 256 -8.44 -0.16 6.03
CA TYR A 256 -7.96 -1.24 5.16
C TYR A 256 -6.51 -1.63 5.49
N LEU A 257 -5.65 -0.66 5.77
CA LEU A 257 -4.28 -0.92 6.24
C LEU A 257 -4.28 -1.83 7.46
N ALA A 258 -5.06 -1.50 8.49
CA ALA A 258 -5.19 -2.32 9.69
C ALA A 258 -5.76 -3.73 9.38
N ALA A 259 -6.73 -3.82 8.47
CA ALA A 259 -7.28 -5.09 8.04
C ALA A 259 -6.22 -5.97 7.35
N PHE A 260 -5.38 -5.40 6.46
CA PHE A 260 -4.26 -6.12 5.83
C PHE A 260 -3.21 -6.54 6.84
N ASP A 261 -2.81 -5.65 7.75
CA ASP A 261 -1.81 -5.91 8.78
C ASP A 261 -2.28 -6.98 9.79
N SER A 262 -3.60 -7.08 9.99
CA SER A 262 -4.21 -8.05 10.91
C SER A 262 -4.23 -9.49 10.41
N LYS A 263 -3.92 -9.75 9.12
CA LYS A 263 -4.06 -11.09 8.51
C LYS A 263 -3.32 -12.22 9.26
N PRO A 264 -2.10 -12.04 9.75
CA PRO A 264 -1.37 -13.10 10.46
C PRO A 264 -1.98 -13.49 11.81
N TYR A 265 -2.82 -12.63 12.41
CA TYR A 265 -3.34 -12.80 13.76
C TYR A 265 -4.71 -13.47 13.75
N LYS A 266 -4.92 -14.40 14.67
CA LYS A 266 -6.19 -15.15 14.79
C LYS A 266 -7.25 -14.33 15.52
N ARG A 267 -6.88 -13.65 16.60
CA ARG A 267 -7.80 -12.88 17.46
C ARG A 267 -7.47 -11.40 17.40
N VAL A 268 -8.40 -10.62 16.89
CA VAL A 268 -8.23 -9.20 16.59
C VAL A 268 -9.29 -8.38 17.30
N LEU A 269 -8.88 -7.29 17.94
CA LEU A 269 -9.77 -6.29 18.50
C LEU A 269 -9.60 -4.98 17.71
N PHE A 270 -10.70 -4.42 17.23
CA PHE A 270 -10.75 -3.09 16.63
C PHE A 270 -11.61 -2.18 17.51
N VAL A 271 -11.03 -1.07 17.98
CA VAL A 271 -11.68 -0.15 18.94
C VAL A 271 -11.88 1.21 18.29
N ALA A 272 -13.11 1.74 18.34
CA ALA A 272 -13.44 3.09 17.89
C ALA A 272 -14.54 3.71 18.78
N HIS A 273 -14.73 5.02 18.64
CA HIS A 273 -15.69 5.74 19.49
C HIS A 273 -17.13 5.76 18.94
N ARG A 274 -17.32 5.54 17.63
CA ARG A 274 -18.65 5.55 16.97
C ARG A 274 -18.96 4.19 16.35
N GLU A 275 -20.20 3.76 16.50
CA GLU A 275 -20.66 2.48 15.96
C GLU A 275 -20.64 2.45 14.42
N GLU A 276 -20.91 3.58 13.76
CA GLU A 276 -20.83 3.67 12.31
C GLU A 276 -19.41 3.34 11.79
N ILE A 277 -18.37 3.81 12.51
CA ILE A 277 -16.96 3.50 12.17
C ILE A 277 -16.70 2.01 12.36
N LEU A 278 -17.22 1.41 13.44
CA LEU A 278 -17.08 -0.03 13.69
C LEU A 278 -17.72 -0.87 12.58
N ARG A 279 -18.92 -0.50 12.12
CA ARG A 279 -19.61 -1.20 11.02
C ARG A 279 -18.86 -1.07 9.70
N GLN A 280 -18.34 0.13 9.39
CA GLN A 280 -17.50 0.35 8.20
C GLN A 280 -16.18 -0.44 8.28
N ALA A 281 -15.55 -0.49 9.46
CA ALA A 281 -14.36 -1.29 9.68
C ALA A 281 -14.62 -2.78 9.50
N ALA A 282 -15.77 -3.29 10.00
CA ALA A 282 -16.16 -4.69 9.82
C ALA A 282 -16.26 -5.08 8.33
N VAL A 283 -16.83 -4.21 7.49
CA VAL A 283 -16.86 -4.43 6.04
C VAL A 283 -15.44 -4.51 5.46
N SER A 284 -14.54 -3.61 5.86
CA SER A 284 -13.16 -3.61 5.39
C SER A 284 -12.41 -4.88 5.80
N PHE A 285 -12.56 -5.32 7.06
CA PHE A 285 -11.94 -6.54 7.56
C PHE A 285 -12.51 -7.79 6.90
N ARG A 286 -13.84 -7.88 6.73
CA ARG A 286 -14.51 -8.93 5.99
C ARG A 286 -13.93 -9.10 4.59
N ASN A 287 -13.83 -7.99 3.86
CA ASN A 287 -13.32 -7.98 2.49
C ASN A 287 -11.86 -8.45 2.41
N VAL A 288 -11.01 -7.98 3.34
CA VAL A 288 -9.57 -8.28 3.33
C VAL A 288 -9.27 -9.68 3.86
N ARG A 289 -9.96 -10.11 4.92
CA ARG A 289 -9.75 -11.43 5.54
C ARG A 289 -10.58 -12.53 4.87
N ASN A 290 -11.50 -12.16 3.98
CA ASN A 290 -12.47 -13.07 3.34
C ASN A 290 -13.17 -13.98 4.36
N SER A 291 -13.66 -13.39 5.45
CA SER A 291 -14.27 -14.12 6.58
C SER A 291 -15.44 -13.32 7.16
N GLU A 292 -16.52 -14.02 7.48
CA GLU A 292 -17.70 -13.50 8.21
C GLU A 292 -17.60 -13.78 9.73
N ASP A 293 -16.46 -14.29 10.23
CA ASP A 293 -16.24 -14.56 11.64
C ASP A 293 -15.83 -13.29 12.40
N TYR A 294 -16.78 -12.37 12.52
CA TYR A 294 -16.64 -11.14 13.29
C TYR A 294 -17.90 -10.85 14.11
N GLY A 295 -17.75 -10.05 15.16
CA GLY A 295 -18.84 -9.63 16.03
C GLY A 295 -18.60 -8.25 16.61
N PHE A 296 -19.63 -7.71 17.28
CA PHE A 296 -19.59 -6.39 17.88
C PHE A 296 -19.66 -6.47 19.41
N PHE A 297 -18.94 -5.54 20.05
CA PHE A 297 -19.02 -5.33 21.51
C PHE A 297 -19.37 -3.87 21.77
N THR A 298 -20.68 -3.58 21.71
CA THR A 298 -21.26 -2.22 21.78
C THR A 298 -22.32 -2.13 22.86
N GLY A 299 -23.12 -1.05 22.89
CA GLY A 299 -24.26 -0.92 23.79
C GLY A 299 -25.23 -2.08 23.69
N ASP A 300 -25.56 -2.48 22.47
CA ASP A 300 -26.65 -3.42 22.17
C ASP A 300 -26.16 -4.85 21.96
N GLU A 301 -24.90 -5.07 21.60
CA GLU A 301 -24.32 -6.37 21.24
C GLU A 301 -23.06 -6.67 22.06
N LYS A 302 -22.91 -7.92 22.52
CA LYS A 302 -21.79 -8.39 23.36
C LYS A 302 -21.19 -9.69 22.84
N SER A 303 -20.71 -9.70 21.60
CA SER A 303 -20.03 -10.85 21.03
C SER A 303 -18.67 -11.07 21.70
N THR A 304 -18.38 -12.32 22.11
CA THR A 304 -17.09 -12.69 22.75
C THR A 304 -16.39 -13.88 22.08
N ASP A 305 -17.08 -14.57 21.18
CA ASP A 305 -16.66 -15.85 20.57
C ASP A 305 -16.08 -15.71 19.14
N LYS A 306 -16.00 -14.49 18.62
CA LYS A 306 -15.58 -14.22 17.24
C LYS A 306 -14.08 -13.94 17.13
N SER A 307 -13.51 -14.27 15.97
CA SER A 307 -12.09 -14.02 15.70
C SER A 307 -11.76 -12.53 15.59
N VAL A 308 -12.69 -11.72 15.10
CA VAL A 308 -12.54 -10.26 15.05
C VAL A 308 -13.67 -9.60 15.83
N ILE A 309 -13.32 -8.82 16.84
CA ILE A 309 -14.28 -8.06 17.67
C ILE A 309 -14.14 -6.56 17.37
N PHE A 310 -15.25 -5.93 17.02
CA PHE A 310 -15.37 -4.48 16.86
C PHE A 310 -16.02 -3.89 18.08
N ALA A 311 -15.25 -3.17 18.91
CA ALA A 311 -15.71 -2.69 20.21
C ALA A 311 -15.83 -1.17 20.28
N SER A 312 -16.94 -0.67 20.84
CA SER A 312 -17.04 0.73 21.16
C SER A 312 -16.29 1.04 22.46
N VAL A 313 -15.52 2.14 22.47
CA VAL A 313 -14.81 2.62 23.66
C VAL A 313 -15.77 2.87 24.82
N ALA A 314 -16.96 3.43 24.53
CA ALA A 314 -17.99 3.73 25.52
C ALA A 314 -18.49 2.48 26.26
N THR A 315 -18.44 1.32 25.62
CA THR A 315 -18.82 0.04 26.23
C THR A 315 -17.62 -0.66 26.82
N LEU A 316 -16.63 -1.03 26.00
CA LEU A 316 -15.49 -1.84 26.42
C LEU A 316 -14.64 -1.13 27.50
N GLY A 317 -14.53 0.21 27.48
CA GLY A 317 -13.77 1.00 28.45
C GLY A 317 -14.40 1.09 29.86
N LYS A 318 -15.57 0.48 30.09
CA LYS A 318 -16.15 0.35 31.40
C LYS A 318 -15.48 -0.76 32.19
N SER A 319 -15.22 -0.53 33.49
CA SER A 319 -14.51 -1.51 34.33
C SER A 319 -15.26 -2.84 34.48
N GLU A 320 -16.57 -2.86 34.25
CA GLU A 320 -17.43 -4.06 34.32
C GLU A 320 -17.15 -5.04 33.15
N TYR A 321 -16.53 -4.59 32.04
CA TYR A 321 -16.23 -5.41 30.87
C TYR A 321 -14.74 -5.71 30.70
N LEU A 322 -13.86 -5.00 31.40
CA LEU A 322 -12.42 -5.24 31.39
C LEU A 322 -12.04 -6.26 32.48
N ASN A 323 -12.44 -7.50 32.29
CA ASN A 323 -12.15 -8.64 33.17
C ASN A 323 -12.18 -9.97 32.40
N GLU A 324 -11.67 -11.02 33.02
CA GLU A 324 -11.51 -12.36 32.42
C GLU A 324 -12.84 -13.06 32.08
N GLN A 325 -13.97 -12.60 32.62
CA GLN A 325 -15.28 -13.16 32.27
C GLN A 325 -15.64 -12.87 30.80
N TYR A 326 -15.19 -11.74 30.27
CA TYR A 326 -15.41 -11.36 28.88
C TYR A 326 -14.17 -11.67 28.03
N PHE A 327 -13.04 -11.10 28.40
CA PHE A 327 -11.77 -11.26 27.67
C PHE A 327 -10.60 -11.26 28.65
N ALA A 328 -9.75 -12.28 28.60
CA ALA A 328 -8.48 -12.27 29.33
C ALA A 328 -7.55 -11.16 28.76
N PRO A 329 -6.61 -10.63 29.55
CA PRO A 329 -5.69 -9.58 29.08
C PRO A 329 -4.91 -9.93 27.82
N ASP A 330 -4.59 -11.20 27.60
CA ASP A 330 -3.86 -11.75 26.46
C ASP A 330 -4.78 -12.40 25.39
N TYR A 331 -6.10 -12.20 25.52
CA TYR A 331 -7.07 -12.82 24.61
C TYR A 331 -6.85 -12.40 23.14
N PHE A 332 -6.59 -11.10 22.90
CA PHE A 332 -6.37 -10.59 21.56
C PHE A 332 -4.88 -10.58 21.23
N GLU A 333 -4.54 -11.15 20.07
CA GLU A 333 -3.18 -11.15 19.54
C GLU A 333 -2.83 -9.79 18.91
N TYR A 334 -3.84 -9.10 18.36
CA TYR A 334 -3.69 -7.82 17.66
C TYR A 334 -4.80 -6.85 18.07
N VAL A 335 -4.40 -5.67 18.50
CA VAL A 335 -5.34 -4.61 18.94
C VAL A 335 -5.14 -3.38 18.07
N VAL A 336 -6.22 -2.89 17.46
CA VAL A 336 -6.26 -1.65 16.70
C VAL A 336 -7.07 -0.60 17.48
N ILE A 337 -6.47 0.55 17.67
CA ILE A 337 -7.16 1.71 18.25
C ILE A 337 -7.28 2.78 17.17
N ASP A 338 -8.49 3.00 16.68
CA ASP A 338 -8.78 4.07 15.73
C ASP A 338 -8.96 5.41 16.45
N GLU A 339 -8.66 6.50 15.73
CA GLU A 339 -8.60 7.86 16.29
C GLU A 339 -7.71 7.92 17.56
N PHE A 340 -6.50 7.36 17.43
CA PHE A 340 -5.56 7.16 18.53
C PHE A 340 -5.20 8.45 19.30
N HIS A 341 -5.44 9.62 18.73
CA HIS A 341 -5.31 10.89 19.44
C HIS A 341 -6.24 11.00 20.67
N HIS A 342 -7.25 10.15 20.79
CA HIS A 342 -8.08 10.00 21.99
C HIS A 342 -7.50 9.03 23.01
N ALA A 343 -6.42 8.28 22.73
CA ALA A 343 -5.89 7.23 23.60
C ALA A 343 -5.42 7.70 24.99
N VAL A 344 -5.18 8.99 25.16
CA VAL A 344 -4.90 9.60 26.48
C VAL A 344 -6.13 9.82 27.35
N ASN A 345 -7.34 9.66 26.79
CA ASN A 345 -8.58 9.75 27.56
C ASN A 345 -8.75 8.50 28.43
N ASN A 346 -9.34 8.67 29.60
CA ASN A 346 -9.43 7.63 30.63
C ASN A 346 -9.99 6.29 30.13
N GLN A 347 -11.06 6.29 29.29
CA GLN A 347 -11.67 5.06 28.80
C GLN A 347 -10.77 4.32 27.79
N TYR A 348 -10.15 5.05 26.87
CA TYR A 348 -9.17 4.46 25.95
C TYR A 348 -7.95 3.91 26.68
N ARG A 349 -7.43 4.69 27.65
CA ARG A 349 -6.27 4.30 28.44
C ARG A 349 -6.51 3.00 29.19
N LYS A 350 -7.70 2.82 29.80
CA LYS A 350 -8.06 1.55 30.46
C LYS A 350 -8.00 0.36 29.51
N ILE A 351 -8.46 0.50 28.27
CA ILE A 351 -8.42 -0.57 27.28
C ILE A 351 -6.98 -0.90 26.90
N VAL A 352 -6.17 0.13 26.63
CA VAL A 352 -4.76 -0.04 26.25
C VAL A 352 -3.93 -0.65 27.38
N ASP A 353 -4.21 -0.28 28.63
CA ASP A 353 -3.49 -0.78 29.80
C ASP A 353 -3.95 -2.19 30.21
N TYR A 354 -5.19 -2.58 29.87
CA TYR A 354 -5.74 -3.89 30.21
C TYR A 354 -5.26 -4.99 29.27
N PHE A 355 -5.28 -4.74 27.94
CA PHE A 355 -4.91 -5.78 26.97
C PHE A 355 -3.41 -5.81 26.70
N HIS A 356 -2.88 -7.03 26.63
CA HIS A 356 -1.47 -7.33 26.36
C HIS A 356 -1.32 -8.09 25.02
N PRO A 357 -1.64 -7.46 23.87
CA PRO A 357 -1.55 -8.12 22.58
C PRO A 357 -0.09 -8.37 22.17
N GLN A 358 0.12 -9.24 21.18
CA GLN A 358 1.40 -9.37 20.52
C GLN A 358 1.79 -8.07 19.81
N PHE A 359 0.78 -7.34 19.25
CA PHE A 359 1.01 -6.03 18.65
C PHE A 359 -0.21 -5.10 18.82
N LEU A 360 0.05 -3.85 19.17
CA LEU A 360 -0.93 -2.77 19.26
C LEU A 360 -0.67 -1.74 18.17
N LEU A 361 -1.68 -1.49 17.33
CA LEU A 361 -1.65 -0.48 16.28
C LEU A 361 -2.56 0.70 16.61
N GLY A 362 -1.97 1.89 16.75
CA GLY A 362 -2.69 3.14 16.77
C GLY A 362 -2.87 3.72 15.37
N LEU A 363 -4.05 4.22 15.05
CA LEU A 363 -4.34 4.92 13.80
C LEU A 363 -4.81 6.35 14.12
N THR A 364 -4.22 7.35 13.48
CA THR A 364 -4.69 8.74 13.62
C THR A 364 -4.46 9.55 12.34
N ALA A 365 -5.32 10.53 12.11
CA ALA A 365 -5.11 11.55 11.08
C ALA A 365 -4.48 12.83 11.67
N THR A 366 -4.59 13.04 12.98
CA THR A 366 -4.15 14.24 13.68
C THR A 366 -3.47 13.86 14.99
N PRO A 367 -2.13 13.66 14.98
CA PRO A 367 -1.41 13.27 16.19
C PRO A 367 -1.27 14.39 17.21
N GLU A 368 -1.29 15.64 16.75
CA GLU A 368 -1.16 16.81 17.62
C GLU A 368 -2.45 17.10 18.36
N ARG A 369 -2.33 17.36 19.65
CA ARG A 369 -3.43 17.74 20.53
C ARG A 369 -3.16 19.10 21.16
N MET A 370 -4.22 19.90 21.27
CA MET A 370 -4.16 21.22 21.94
C MET A 370 -3.98 21.13 23.44
N ASP A 371 -4.20 19.95 24.06
CA ASP A 371 -4.10 19.73 25.51
C ASP A 371 -2.70 19.30 26.00
N GLY A 372 -1.71 19.27 25.11
CA GLY A 372 -0.30 18.94 25.40
C GLY A 372 -0.03 17.51 25.85
N LYS A 373 -1.03 16.62 25.83
CA LYS A 373 -0.83 15.20 26.18
C LYS A 373 -0.16 14.46 25.04
N ASN A 374 0.88 13.69 25.40
CA ASN A 374 1.72 12.99 24.43
C ASN A 374 1.15 11.59 24.14
N ILE A 375 0.60 11.40 22.94
CA ILE A 375 0.12 10.09 22.49
C ILE A 375 1.26 9.17 22.04
N TYR A 376 2.40 9.73 21.67
CA TYR A 376 3.56 8.97 21.19
C TYR A 376 4.14 8.06 22.26
N GLU A 377 4.11 8.50 23.52
CA GLU A 377 4.55 7.70 24.67
C GLU A 377 3.79 6.37 24.79
N ILE A 378 2.49 6.37 24.46
CA ILE A 378 1.65 5.17 24.53
C ILE A 378 2.12 4.10 23.52
N CYS A 379 2.67 4.53 22.38
CA CYS A 379 3.21 3.67 21.35
C CYS A 379 4.74 3.58 21.40
N ASP A 380 5.35 3.86 22.56
CA ASP A 380 6.79 3.79 22.76
C ASP A 380 7.58 4.62 21.73
N TYR A 381 6.99 5.72 21.26
CA TYR A 381 7.48 6.62 20.20
C TYR A 381 7.66 5.96 18.81
N ASN A 382 7.13 4.77 18.59
CA ASN A 382 7.20 4.09 17.31
C ASN A 382 6.18 4.66 16.33
N VAL A 383 6.62 5.51 15.41
CA VAL A 383 5.82 6.07 14.30
C VAL A 383 6.46 5.66 12.97
N PRO A 384 6.27 4.40 12.53
CA PRO A 384 6.97 3.87 11.35
C PRO A 384 6.55 4.53 10.04
N TYR A 385 5.33 5.05 9.96
CA TYR A 385 4.83 5.67 8.74
C TYR A 385 3.99 6.90 9.04
N GLU A 386 4.28 7.94 8.26
CA GLU A 386 3.56 9.20 8.32
C GLU A 386 3.29 9.73 6.91
N ILE A 387 2.05 10.16 6.66
CA ILE A 387 1.64 10.84 5.43
C ILE A 387 0.62 11.93 5.71
N SER A 388 1.00 13.16 5.45
CA SER A 388 0.12 14.32 5.60
C SER A 388 -0.92 14.40 4.47
N LEU A 389 -1.95 15.25 4.65
CA LEU A 389 -2.92 15.55 3.59
C LEU A 389 -2.22 16.11 2.33
N LYS A 390 -1.26 17.01 2.52
CA LYS A 390 -0.49 17.60 1.43
C LYS A 390 0.31 16.55 0.66
N ASP A 391 0.98 15.64 1.38
CA ASP A 391 1.75 14.57 0.77
C ASP A 391 0.85 13.57 0.05
N GLY A 392 -0.30 13.24 0.63
CA GLY A 392 -1.30 12.38 -0.02
C GLY A 392 -1.83 12.98 -1.33
N ILE A 393 -2.04 14.30 -1.40
CA ILE A 393 -2.41 15.00 -2.63
C ILE A 393 -1.24 15.02 -3.62
N ASN A 394 -0.05 15.37 -3.17
CA ASN A 394 1.15 15.43 -4.02
C ASN A 394 1.51 14.06 -4.61
N LYS A 395 1.31 13.00 -3.85
CA LYS A 395 1.48 11.61 -4.30
C LYS A 395 0.29 11.09 -5.14
N GLY A 396 -0.76 11.90 -5.33
CA GLY A 396 -1.94 11.52 -6.12
C GLY A 396 -2.82 10.44 -5.48
N MET A 397 -2.67 10.21 -4.19
CA MET A 397 -3.50 9.29 -3.39
C MET A 397 -4.80 9.95 -2.93
N LEU A 398 -4.79 11.27 -2.83
CA LEU A 398 -5.95 12.11 -2.50
C LEU A 398 -6.16 13.13 -3.60
N VAL A 399 -7.41 13.53 -3.80
CA VAL A 399 -7.76 14.58 -4.76
C VAL A 399 -7.49 15.96 -4.17
N PRO A 400 -6.97 16.91 -4.95
CA PRO A 400 -6.88 18.29 -4.51
C PRO A 400 -8.28 18.90 -4.36
N PHE A 401 -8.40 19.86 -3.46
CA PHE A 401 -9.65 20.62 -3.25
C PHE A 401 -9.37 22.12 -3.15
N HIS A 402 -10.37 22.91 -3.45
CA HIS A 402 -10.35 24.34 -3.18
C HIS A 402 -11.05 24.64 -1.88
N TYR A 403 -10.37 25.32 -0.97
CA TYR A 403 -10.94 25.77 0.29
C TYR A 403 -11.42 27.22 0.15
N TYR A 404 -12.71 27.44 0.35
CA TYR A 404 -13.30 28.77 0.36
C TYR A 404 -13.76 29.10 1.79
N GLY A 405 -13.09 30.05 2.42
CA GLY A 405 -13.53 30.60 3.69
C GLY A 405 -14.61 31.66 3.45
N ILE A 406 -15.81 31.42 3.96
CA ILE A 406 -16.89 32.42 3.89
C ILE A 406 -16.89 33.19 5.21
N TYR A 407 -16.61 34.48 5.12
CA TYR A 407 -16.69 35.36 6.28
C TYR A 407 -18.15 35.58 6.66
N ASP A 408 -18.45 35.36 7.94
CA ASP A 408 -19.74 35.65 8.53
C ASP A 408 -19.53 36.71 9.63
N ASP A 409 -20.32 37.75 9.63
CA ASP A 409 -20.24 38.90 10.54
C ASP A 409 -20.89 38.67 11.90
N THR A 410 -21.13 37.42 12.29
CA THR A 410 -21.69 37.04 13.60
C THR A 410 -20.74 37.48 14.72
N ASP A 411 -21.27 38.27 15.68
CA ASP A 411 -20.50 38.73 16.83
C ASP A 411 -20.39 37.63 17.89
N TYR A 412 -19.25 36.97 17.95
CA TYR A 412 -18.94 35.95 18.95
C TYR A 412 -18.37 36.50 20.25
N THR A 413 -18.11 37.80 20.36
CA THR A 413 -17.47 38.40 21.53
C THR A 413 -18.36 38.37 22.77
N LYS A 414 -19.67 38.23 22.59
CA LYS A 414 -20.68 38.15 23.64
C LYS A 414 -20.91 36.74 24.18
N LEU A 415 -20.28 35.73 23.58
CA LEU A 415 -20.47 34.36 23.97
C LEU A 415 -19.49 33.92 25.05
N HIS A 416 -20.00 33.20 26.06
CA HIS A 416 -19.16 32.64 27.09
C HIS A 416 -18.43 31.36 26.59
N VAL A 417 -17.17 31.24 26.99
CA VAL A 417 -16.34 30.08 26.70
C VAL A 417 -16.11 29.29 27.97
N VAL A 418 -16.61 28.06 28.05
CA VAL A 418 -16.41 27.14 29.16
C VAL A 418 -15.57 25.96 28.70
N LYS A 419 -14.41 25.73 29.34
CA LYS A 419 -13.46 24.67 28.98
C LYS A 419 -13.05 24.68 27.49
N GLY A 420 -12.83 25.86 26.92
CA GLY A 420 -12.40 26.03 25.51
C GLY A 420 -13.51 25.83 24.48
N LYS A 421 -14.77 25.75 24.87
CA LYS A 421 -15.93 25.67 23.96
C LYS A 421 -16.93 26.74 24.28
N TYR A 422 -17.57 27.29 23.26
CA TYR A 422 -18.71 28.20 23.46
C TYR A 422 -19.87 27.45 24.12
N VAL A 423 -20.62 28.17 24.97
CA VAL A 423 -21.84 27.62 25.57
C VAL A 423 -22.86 27.37 24.46
N GLU A 424 -23.24 26.12 24.26
CA GLU A 424 -24.07 25.67 23.14
C GLU A 424 -25.42 26.41 23.07
N LYS A 425 -26.03 26.68 24.21
CA LYS A 425 -27.28 27.43 24.29
C LYS A 425 -27.13 28.84 23.73
N GLU A 426 -26.09 29.55 24.11
CA GLU A 426 -25.82 30.93 23.66
C GLU A 426 -25.46 30.95 22.17
N LEU A 427 -24.71 29.96 21.70
CA LEU A 427 -24.37 29.80 20.32
C LEU A 427 -25.62 29.58 19.46
N ASN A 428 -26.52 28.70 19.88
CA ASN A 428 -27.80 28.46 19.23
C ASN A 428 -28.71 29.71 19.20
N GLU A 429 -28.80 30.45 20.29
CA GLU A 429 -29.55 31.70 20.37
C GLU A 429 -28.98 32.74 19.38
N THR A 430 -27.66 32.77 19.18
CA THR A 430 -27.00 33.66 18.22
C THR A 430 -27.24 33.28 16.78
N TYR A 431 -27.42 32.00 16.49
CA TYR A 431 -27.68 31.50 15.13
C TYR A 431 -29.15 31.50 14.75
N ILE A 432 -30.05 31.19 15.70
CA ILE A 432 -31.50 31.14 15.44
C ILE A 432 -31.99 32.56 15.15
N GLY A 433 -32.62 32.75 13.99
CA GLY A 433 -33.14 34.04 13.53
C GLY A 433 -32.14 34.97 12.89
N ASN A 434 -30.89 34.58 12.73
CA ASN A 434 -29.89 35.38 12.01
C ASN A 434 -30.10 35.22 10.48
N VAL A 435 -31.00 36.05 9.92
CA VAL A 435 -31.38 36.03 8.50
C VAL A 435 -30.16 36.24 7.57
N ARG A 436 -29.26 37.14 7.93
CA ARG A 436 -28.02 37.39 7.13
C ARG A 436 -27.16 36.14 7.00
N ARG A 437 -27.02 35.39 8.08
CA ARG A 437 -26.29 34.13 8.08
C ARG A 437 -26.99 33.07 7.22
N TYR A 438 -28.29 32.98 7.28
CA TYR A 438 -29.06 32.07 6.43
C TYR A 438 -28.92 32.43 4.95
N ASP A 439 -29.04 33.72 4.60
CA ASP A 439 -28.85 34.20 3.23
C ASP A 439 -27.43 33.88 2.73
N LEU A 440 -26.41 34.03 3.61
CA LEU A 440 -25.04 33.67 3.28
C LEU A 440 -24.88 32.18 2.99
N ILE A 441 -25.46 31.32 3.84
CA ILE A 441 -25.45 29.85 3.67
C ILE A 441 -26.17 29.41 2.39
N TYR A 442 -27.30 30.08 2.05
CA TYR A 442 -28.04 29.77 0.83
C TYR A 442 -27.37 30.26 -0.45
N LYS A 443 -26.49 31.23 -0.34
CA LYS A 443 -25.77 31.80 -1.50
C LYS A 443 -24.59 30.92 -1.95
N TYR A 444 -23.99 30.17 -1.02
CA TYR A 444 -22.82 29.35 -1.24
C TYR A 444 -23.05 27.87 -0.96
#